data_71608e71046157f3c813543da65680d4
#
_entry.id   71608e71046157f3c813543da65680d4
#
_cell.length_a   1.000
_cell.length_b   1.000
_cell.length_c   1.000
_cell.angle_alpha   90.00
_cell.angle_beta   90.00
_cell.angle_gamma   90.00
#
_symmetry.space_group_name_H-M   'P 1'
#
loop_
_entity.id
_entity.type
_entity.pdbx_description
1 polymer ?
#
loop_
_entity_poly.entity_id
_entity_poly.type
_entity_poly.pdbx_seq_one_letter_code
_entity_poly.pdbx_strand_id
1 'polypeptide(L)'
;MKVCTDSCIFGAWATPGDELKKIEALDIGAGTGLLSLMLAQRFENIVIDAVEIDAAAAKQAGENFLHSPWANRLNVFCDDIENFTATQKYDFIICNPPFFHNNLKSPEAKKNKAKHVQTLDEMMLLHIIEHHLKNEGSFALMLSFERREICIKAAGKLGWFPVKEL
;
A
#
# COMPACT_ATOMS: atom_id res chain seq x y z
N MET A 1 -0.09 8.09 -15.32
CA MET A 1 0.66 6.85 -14.95
C MET A 1 0.17 5.71 -15.83
N LYS A 2 1.03 4.75 -16.22
CA LYS A 2 0.58 3.56 -16.98
C LYS A 2 0.19 2.46 -15.99
N VAL A 3 -0.93 1.80 -16.23
CA VAL A 3 -1.32 0.57 -15.53
C VAL A 3 -0.29 -0.51 -15.87
N CYS A 4 0.28 -1.18 -14.87
CA CYS A 4 1.20 -2.28 -15.08
C CYS A 4 0.52 -3.63 -14.71
N THR A 5 0.99 -4.70 -15.34
CA THR A 5 0.46 -6.05 -15.13
C THR A 5 0.58 -6.49 -13.67
N ASP A 6 1.72 -6.16 -13.04
CA ASP A 6 1.99 -6.55 -11.65
C ASP A 6 0.98 -5.93 -10.67
N SER A 7 0.62 -4.65 -10.86
CA SER A 7 -0.43 -4.01 -10.06
C SER A 7 -1.81 -4.66 -10.27
N CYS A 8 -2.12 -5.11 -11.50
CA CYS A 8 -3.37 -5.82 -11.77
C CYS A 8 -3.38 -7.20 -11.09
N ILE A 9 -2.28 -7.95 -11.16
CA ILE A 9 -2.14 -9.25 -10.48
C ILE A 9 -2.28 -9.05 -8.97
N PHE A 10 -1.58 -8.05 -8.42
CA PHE A 10 -1.61 -7.73 -7.01
C PHE A 10 -3.02 -7.35 -6.53
N GLY A 11 -3.72 -6.47 -7.25
CA GLY A 11 -5.10 -6.10 -6.93
C GLY A 11 -6.09 -7.25 -7.05
N ALA A 12 -5.84 -8.21 -7.96
CA ALA A 12 -6.65 -9.42 -8.08
C ALA A 12 -6.37 -10.44 -6.96
N TRP A 13 -5.15 -10.48 -6.45
CA TRP A 13 -4.70 -11.42 -5.42
C TRP A 13 -4.98 -10.93 -3.99
N ALA A 14 -4.83 -9.65 -3.72
CA ALA A 14 -4.98 -9.07 -2.39
C ALA A 14 -6.39 -9.29 -1.85
N THR A 15 -6.49 -9.69 -0.58
CA THR A 15 -7.78 -9.94 0.09
C THR A 15 -7.73 -9.43 1.52
N PRO A 16 -8.74 -8.66 1.95
CA PRO A 16 -8.82 -8.10 3.29
C PRO A 16 -9.30 -9.09 4.37
N GLY A 17 -9.48 -10.36 4.07
CA GLY A 17 -9.95 -11.37 5.01
C GLY A 17 -11.46 -11.61 4.92
N ASP A 18 -12.21 -11.42 6.01
CA ASP A 18 -13.64 -11.74 6.08
C ASP A 18 -14.50 -10.77 5.24
N GLU A 19 -15.01 -11.25 4.12
CA GLU A 19 -15.77 -10.47 3.15
C GLU A 19 -17.19 -10.10 3.63
N LEU A 20 -17.68 -10.72 4.70
CA LEU A 20 -19.05 -10.50 5.20
C LEU A 20 -19.14 -9.26 6.10
N LYS A 21 -18.02 -8.77 6.61
CA LYS A 21 -17.97 -7.58 7.47
C LYS A 21 -17.74 -6.32 6.67
N LYS A 22 -18.16 -5.18 7.23
CA LYS A 22 -17.72 -3.87 6.73
C LYS A 22 -16.22 -3.76 6.92
N ILE A 23 -15.49 -3.41 5.86
CA ILE A 23 -14.05 -3.30 5.82
C ILE A 23 -13.67 -1.84 5.58
N GLU A 24 -12.95 -1.24 6.51
CA GLU A 24 -12.30 0.06 6.31
C GLU A 24 -10.87 -0.20 5.82
N ALA A 25 -10.55 0.24 4.62
CA ALA A 25 -9.24 0.00 3.99
C ALA A 25 -8.48 1.28 3.69
N LEU A 26 -7.16 1.19 3.67
CA LEU A 26 -6.24 2.27 3.29
C LEU A 26 -5.38 1.81 2.11
N ASP A 27 -5.35 2.61 1.05
CA ASP A 27 -4.45 2.43 -0.11
C ASP A 27 -3.33 3.47 -0.03
N ILE A 28 -2.12 3.02 0.33
CA ILE A 28 -0.96 3.90 0.51
C ILE A 28 -0.21 4.03 -0.80
N GLY A 29 -0.05 5.27 -1.29
CA GLY A 29 0.57 5.55 -2.57
C GLY A 29 -0.32 5.10 -3.73
N ALA A 30 -1.59 5.47 -3.68
CA ALA A 30 -2.65 4.95 -4.55
C ALA A 30 -2.43 5.23 -6.05
N GLY A 31 -1.56 6.19 -6.39
CA GLY A 31 -1.34 6.60 -7.77
C GLY A 31 -2.63 7.10 -8.42
N THR A 32 -3.07 6.41 -9.47
CA THR A 32 -4.34 6.71 -10.16
C THR A 32 -5.55 5.96 -9.59
N GLY A 33 -5.40 5.30 -8.43
CA GLY A 33 -6.47 4.62 -7.71
C GLY A 33 -6.82 3.22 -8.21
N LEU A 34 -5.90 2.58 -8.97
CA LEU A 34 -6.16 1.26 -9.56
C LEU A 34 -6.49 0.19 -8.51
N LEU A 35 -5.68 0.07 -7.45
CA LEU A 35 -5.87 -0.95 -6.43
C LEU A 35 -7.17 -0.72 -5.66
N SER A 36 -7.46 0.52 -5.31
CA SER A 36 -8.73 0.92 -4.68
C SER A 36 -9.94 0.52 -5.53
N LEU A 37 -9.92 0.80 -6.83
CA LEU A 37 -11.01 0.41 -7.74
C LEU A 37 -11.16 -1.10 -7.85
N MET A 38 -10.06 -1.86 -7.93
CA MET A 38 -10.10 -3.31 -8.00
C MET A 38 -10.64 -3.94 -6.71
N LEU A 39 -10.27 -3.41 -5.56
CA LEU A 39 -10.82 -3.87 -4.28
C LEU A 39 -12.30 -3.52 -4.17
N ALA A 40 -12.71 -2.29 -4.51
CA ALA A 40 -14.12 -1.88 -4.47
C ALA A 40 -15.01 -2.70 -5.42
N GLN A 41 -14.47 -3.15 -6.55
CA GLN A 41 -15.16 -4.05 -7.48
C GLN A 41 -15.38 -5.43 -6.88
N ARG A 42 -14.40 -5.95 -6.14
CA ARG A 42 -14.41 -7.32 -5.62
C ARG A 42 -15.16 -7.46 -4.30
N PHE A 43 -15.14 -6.42 -3.46
CA PHE A 43 -15.68 -6.46 -2.11
C PHE A 43 -16.79 -5.42 -1.93
N GLU A 44 -18.02 -5.87 -1.76
CA GLU A 44 -19.19 -4.98 -1.68
C GLU A 44 -19.18 -4.11 -0.42
N ASN A 45 -18.66 -4.61 0.69
CA ASN A 45 -18.69 -3.96 1.99
C ASN A 45 -17.40 -3.18 2.33
N ILE A 46 -16.53 -2.92 1.34
CA ILE A 46 -15.29 -2.17 1.56
C ILE A 46 -15.50 -0.67 1.33
N VAL A 47 -14.96 0.13 2.24
CA VAL A 47 -14.78 1.57 2.10
C VAL A 47 -13.28 1.86 2.10
N ILE A 48 -12.80 2.68 1.18
CA ILE A 48 -11.37 2.86 0.97
C ILE A 48 -11.01 4.34 1.03
N ASP A 49 -10.06 4.65 1.88
CA ASP A 49 -9.32 5.91 1.86
C ASP A 49 -8.01 5.69 1.10
N ALA A 50 -7.77 6.45 0.06
CA ALA A 50 -6.57 6.40 -0.76
C ALA A 50 -5.71 7.64 -0.51
N VAL A 51 -4.44 7.46 -0.20
CA VAL A 51 -3.49 8.57 0.05
C VAL A 51 -2.44 8.58 -1.05
N GLU A 52 -2.25 9.75 -1.69
CA GLU A 52 -1.30 9.92 -2.78
C GLU A 52 -0.63 11.30 -2.67
N ILE A 53 0.70 11.31 -2.67
CA ILE A 53 1.48 12.54 -2.50
C ILE A 53 1.58 13.37 -3.80
N ASP A 54 1.54 12.73 -4.97
CA ASP A 54 1.55 13.42 -6.25
C ASP A 54 0.17 13.98 -6.57
N ALA A 55 0.05 15.32 -6.60
CA ALA A 55 -1.21 16.02 -6.79
C ALA A 55 -1.89 15.68 -8.14
N ALA A 56 -1.11 15.40 -9.21
CA ALA A 56 -1.68 15.05 -10.50
C ALA A 56 -2.24 13.62 -10.49
N ALA A 57 -1.57 12.69 -9.81
CA ALA A 57 -2.04 11.33 -9.63
C ALA A 57 -3.27 11.28 -8.71
N ALA A 58 -3.25 12.00 -7.58
CA ALA A 58 -4.39 12.10 -6.67
C ALA A 58 -5.63 12.68 -7.37
N LYS A 59 -5.46 13.75 -8.16
CA LYS A 59 -6.55 14.30 -8.98
C LYS A 59 -7.11 13.25 -9.96
N GLN A 60 -6.24 12.52 -10.66
CA GLN A 60 -6.67 11.47 -11.57
C GLN A 60 -7.38 10.33 -10.85
N ALA A 61 -6.92 9.94 -9.64
CA ALA A 61 -7.61 8.96 -8.81
C ALA A 61 -9.02 9.43 -8.45
N GLY A 62 -9.18 10.70 -8.02
CA GLY A 62 -10.48 11.29 -7.73
C GLY A 62 -11.43 11.28 -8.92
N GLU A 63 -10.94 11.62 -10.11
CA GLU A 63 -11.73 11.55 -11.34
C GLU A 63 -12.14 10.10 -11.67
N ASN A 64 -11.21 9.13 -11.51
CA ASN A 64 -11.49 7.72 -11.73
C ASN A 64 -12.54 7.19 -10.73
N PHE A 65 -12.44 7.58 -9.44
CA PHE A 65 -13.39 7.19 -8.41
C PHE A 65 -14.79 7.76 -8.70
N LEU A 66 -14.86 9.04 -9.04
CA LEU A 66 -16.13 9.72 -9.33
C LEU A 66 -16.88 9.06 -10.51
N HIS A 67 -16.16 8.59 -11.52
CA HIS A 67 -16.75 7.94 -12.69
C HIS A 67 -16.96 6.43 -12.52
N SER A 68 -16.62 5.87 -11.36
CA SER A 68 -16.83 4.45 -11.07
C SER A 68 -18.19 4.18 -10.44
N PRO A 69 -18.71 2.95 -10.52
CA PRO A 69 -19.92 2.55 -9.81
C PRO A 69 -19.77 2.59 -8.27
N TRP A 70 -18.55 2.75 -7.77
CA TRP A 70 -18.19 2.66 -6.34
C TRP A 70 -17.82 4.01 -5.74
N ALA A 71 -18.15 5.13 -6.39
CA ALA A 71 -17.78 6.48 -5.99
C ALA A 71 -18.15 6.81 -4.53
N ASN A 72 -19.24 6.25 -4.02
CA ASN A 72 -19.71 6.46 -2.65
C ASN A 72 -18.90 5.71 -1.56
N ARG A 73 -17.94 4.90 -1.95
CA ARG A 73 -17.11 4.09 -1.05
C ARG A 73 -15.60 4.35 -1.19
N LEU A 74 -15.23 5.32 -2.03
CA LEU A 74 -13.84 5.64 -2.37
C LEU A 74 -13.57 7.12 -2.08
N ASN A 75 -12.58 7.37 -1.23
CA ASN A 75 -12.08 8.70 -0.96
C ASN A 75 -10.62 8.79 -1.41
N VAL A 76 -10.17 9.97 -1.84
CA VAL A 76 -8.77 10.22 -2.14
C VAL A 76 -8.29 11.48 -1.43
N PHE A 77 -7.12 11.39 -0.81
CA PHE A 77 -6.43 12.45 -0.10
C PHE A 77 -5.10 12.74 -0.80
N CYS A 78 -4.89 13.99 -1.19
CA CYS A 78 -3.61 14.44 -1.73
C CYS A 78 -2.74 14.86 -0.55
N ASP A 79 -1.99 13.92 0.02
CA ASP A 79 -1.18 14.15 1.22
C ASP A 79 0.02 13.20 1.24
N ASP A 80 1.00 13.52 2.09
CA ASP A 80 2.06 12.60 2.46
C ASP A 80 1.54 11.67 3.56
N ILE A 81 1.70 10.37 3.36
CA ILE A 81 1.23 9.37 4.34
C ILE A 81 1.84 9.56 5.75
N GLU A 82 3.03 10.16 5.85
CA GLU A 82 3.66 10.49 7.13
C GLU A 82 2.90 11.59 7.89
N ASN A 83 2.20 12.47 7.18
CA ASN A 83 1.42 13.58 7.73
C ASN A 83 -0.08 13.28 7.77
N PHE A 84 -0.51 12.27 7.04
CA PHE A 84 -1.92 11.92 6.93
C PHE A 84 -2.50 11.51 8.28
N THR A 85 -3.53 12.25 8.70
CA THR A 85 -4.25 11.97 9.95
C THR A 85 -5.58 11.31 9.63
N ALA A 86 -5.62 10.00 9.79
CA ALA A 86 -6.85 9.24 9.64
C ALA A 86 -7.80 9.49 10.83
N THR A 87 -9.10 9.50 10.56
CA THR A 87 -10.14 9.60 11.60
C THR A 87 -10.36 8.28 12.34
N GLN A 88 -9.85 7.18 11.79
CA GLN A 88 -9.99 5.83 12.33
C GLN A 88 -8.82 4.95 11.90
N LYS A 89 -8.66 3.79 12.54
CA LYS A 89 -7.75 2.74 12.07
C LYS A 89 -8.45 1.82 11.07
N TYR A 90 -7.66 1.19 10.22
CA TYR A 90 -8.13 0.39 9.09
C TYR A 90 -8.06 -1.12 9.40
N ASP A 91 -9.00 -1.88 8.85
CA ASP A 91 -9.01 -3.34 8.88
C ASP A 91 -8.00 -3.92 7.89
N PHE A 92 -7.79 -3.21 6.78
CA PHE A 92 -6.90 -3.64 5.71
C PHE A 92 -6.08 -2.48 5.16
N ILE A 93 -4.80 -2.71 4.92
CA ILE A 93 -3.92 -1.75 4.24
C ILE A 93 -3.32 -2.41 3.00
N ILE A 94 -3.39 -1.73 1.88
CA ILE A 94 -2.72 -2.15 0.64
C ILE A 94 -1.70 -1.10 0.24
N CYS A 95 -0.52 -1.54 -0.20
CA CYS A 95 0.51 -0.63 -0.68
C CYS A 95 1.33 -1.28 -1.79
N ASN A 96 1.45 -0.57 -2.89
CA ASN A 96 2.42 -0.85 -3.95
C ASN A 96 3.45 0.28 -3.97
N PRO A 97 4.43 0.25 -3.05
CA PRO A 97 5.38 1.34 -2.95
C PRO A 97 6.20 1.46 -4.25
N PRO A 98 6.57 2.69 -4.66
CA PRO A 98 7.44 2.86 -5.82
C PRO A 98 8.73 2.07 -5.57
N PHE A 99 9.17 1.32 -6.59
CA PHE A 99 10.47 0.63 -6.53
C PHE A 99 11.55 1.72 -6.46
N PHE A 100 12.06 1.99 -5.27
CA PHE A 100 13.18 2.90 -5.08
C PHE A 100 14.42 2.31 -5.74
N HIS A 101 14.58 2.61 -7.03
CA HIS A 101 15.83 2.38 -7.71
C HIS A 101 16.83 3.42 -7.20
N ASN A 102 17.70 2.99 -6.27
CA ASN A 102 18.84 3.78 -5.85
C ASN A 102 19.72 4.11 -7.06
N ASN A 103 19.54 5.30 -7.63
CA ASN A 103 20.43 5.90 -8.62
C ASN A 103 21.76 6.33 -7.97
N LEU A 104 22.50 5.38 -7.35
CA LEU A 104 23.84 5.61 -6.82
C LEU A 104 24.90 5.10 -7.81
N LYS A 105 25.75 6.02 -8.25
CA LYS A 105 26.68 5.89 -9.38
C LYS A 105 28.03 5.17 -9.08
N SER A 106 28.11 4.17 -8.18
CA SER A 106 29.34 3.37 -8.08
C SER A 106 29.13 1.99 -7.46
N PRO A 107 29.82 0.91 -7.95
CA PRO A 107 29.49 -0.48 -7.61
C PRO A 107 29.85 -0.96 -6.20
N GLU A 108 30.93 -0.48 -5.61
CA GLU A 108 31.45 -1.07 -4.37
C GLU A 108 30.97 -0.40 -3.05
N ALA A 109 30.74 0.91 -3.07
CA ALA A 109 30.09 1.61 -1.94
C ALA A 109 28.60 1.25 -1.80
N LYS A 110 28.03 0.63 -2.82
CA LYS A 110 26.59 0.35 -2.98
C LYS A 110 26.05 -0.76 -2.07
N LYS A 111 26.79 -1.85 -1.82
CA LYS A 111 26.20 -3.04 -1.17
C LYS A 111 25.84 -2.85 0.31
N ASN A 112 26.71 -2.22 1.09
CA ASN A 112 26.47 -2.08 2.53
C ASN A 112 25.58 -0.88 2.86
N LYS A 113 25.74 0.23 2.12
CA LYS A 113 24.90 1.43 2.31
C LYS A 113 23.49 1.21 1.77
N ALA A 114 23.34 0.52 0.63
CA ALA A 114 22.06 0.17 0.06
C ALA A 114 21.23 -0.76 0.97
N LYS A 115 21.84 -1.78 1.58
CA LYS A 115 21.15 -2.65 2.55
C LYS A 115 20.65 -1.88 3.78
N HIS A 116 21.42 -0.91 4.27
CA HIS A 116 21.05 -0.14 5.47
C HIS A 116 19.90 0.84 5.15
N VAL A 117 19.97 1.50 3.99
CA VAL A 117 18.91 2.42 3.51
C VAL A 117 17.63 1.62 3.23
N GLN A 118 17.70 0.49 2.53
CA GLN A 118 16.53 -0.37 2.28
C GLN A 118 15.86 -0.84 3.57
N THR A 119 16.65 -1.22 4.59
CA THR A 119 16.09 -1.66 5.87
C THR A 119 15.39 -0.53 6.62
N LEU A 120 15.88 0.71 6.51
CA LEU A 120 15.23 1.89 7.08
C LEU A 120 13.91 2.19 6.36
N ASP A 121 13.89 2.11 5.02
CA ASP A 121 12.69 2.33 4.21
C ASP A 121 11.59 1.29 4.55
N GLU A 122 11.96 0.00 4.72
CA GLU A 122 11.02 -1.04 5.12
C GLU A 122 10.47 -0.83 6.54
N MET A 123 11.34 -0.50 7.49
CA MET A 123 10.90 -0.25 8.87
C MET A 123 9.99 0.95 8.95
N MET A 124 10.29 2.03 8.21
CA MET A 124 9.47 3.23 8.16
C MET A 124 8.07 2.92 7.61
N LEU A 125 7.98 2.21 6.49
CA LEU A 125 6.70 1.77 5.93
C LEU A 125 5.91 0.90 6.92
N LEU A 126 6.57 -0.05 7.59
CA LEU A 126 5.91 -0.92 8.57
C LEU A 126 5.43 -0.15 9.80
N HIS A 127 6.15 0.86 10.26
CA HIS A 127 5.68 1.73 11.36
C HIS A 127 4.49 2.60 10.93
N ILE A 128 4.47 3.09 9.69
CA ILE A 128 3.30 3.78 9.13
C ILE A 128 2.09 2.84 9.13
N ILE A 129 2.27 1.61 8.66
CA ILE A 129 1.22 0.59 8.67
C ILE A 129 0.74 0.31 10.10
N GLU A 130 1.64 0.12 11.06
CA GLU A 130 1.32 -0.11 12.48
C GLU A 130 0.49 1.04 13.08
N HIS A 131 0.83 2.27 12.71
CA HIS A 131 0.10 3.45 13.16
C HIS A 131 -1.35 3.45 12.69
N HIS A 132 -1.60 3.04 11.45
CA HIS A 132 -2.91 3.09 10.81
C HIS A 132 -3.72 1.79 10.90
N LEU A 133 -3.08 0.65 11.17
CA LEU A 133 -3.73 -0.66 11.18
C LEU A 133 -4.41 -0.96 12.53
N LYS A 134 -5.58 -1.57 12.51
CA LYS A 134 -6.21 -2.16 13.70
C LYS A 134 -5.40 -3.35 14.21
N ASN A 135 -5.55 -3.71 15.49
CA ASN A 135 -4.80 -4.81 16.10
C ASN A 135 -5.00 -6.16 15.39
N GLU A 136 -6.21 -6.43 14.90
CA GLU A 136 -6.54 -7.65 14.15
C GLU A 136 -6.58 -7.40 12.64
N GLY A 137 -6.08 -6.26 12.19
CA GLY A 137 -6.02 -5.90 10.78
C GLY A 137 -4.95 -6.69 10.03
N SER A 138 -5.05 -6.66 8.71
CA SER A 138 -4.07 -7.25 7.82
C SER A 138 -3.58 -6.24 6.77
N PHE A 139 -2.44 -6.50 6.16
CA PHE A 139 -1.94 -5.66 5.08
C PHE A 139 -1.35 -6.48 3.94
N ALA A 140 -1.36 -5.92 2.76
CA ALA A 140 -0.74 -6.48 1.56
C ALA A 140 0.29 -5.49 0.99
N LEU A 141 1.49 -5.99 0.72
CA LEU A 141 2.57 -5.21 0.12
C LEU A 141 3.04 -5.86 -1.17
N MET A 142 3.24 -5.07 -2.22
CA MET A 142 3.93 -5.51 -3.42
C MET A 142 5.39 -5.05 -3.35
N LEU A 143 6.30 -6.01 -3.30
CA LEU A 143 7.74 -5.74 -3.16
C LEU A 143 8.52 -6.49 -4.24
N SER A 144 9.73 -5.99 -4.58
CA SER A 144 10.65 -6.79 -5.37
C SER A 144 11.14 -7.99 -4.57
N PHE A 145 11.51 -9.06 -5.28
CA PHE A 145 11.98 -10.30 -4.67
C PHE A 145 13.15 -10.08 -3.69
N GLU A 146 14.07 -9.17 -4.01
CA GLU A 146 15.21 -8.85 -3.17
C GLU A 146 14.82 -8.19 -1.84
N ARG A 147 13.69 -7.48 -1.80
CA ARG A 147 13.19 -6.80 -0.58
C ARG A 147 12.40 -7.71 0.34
N ARG A 148 11.92 -8.86 -0.18
CA ARG A 148 11.05 -9.80 0.55
C ARG A 148 11.62 -10.21 1.91
N GLU A 149 12.84 -10.76 1.95
CA GLU A 149 13.44 -11.22 3.20
C GLU A 149 13.69 -10.09 4.20
N ILE A 150 14.05 -8.90 3.71
CA ILE A 150 14.29 -7.73 4.56
C ILE A 150 12.97 -7.32 5.21
N CYS A 151 11.91 -7.25 4.42
CA CYS A 151 10.57 -6.88 4.89
C CYS A 151 10.03 -7.91 5.90
N ILE A 152 10.13 -9.22 5.64
CA ILE A 152 9.69 -10.27 6.56
C ILE A 152 10.45 -10.20 7.89
N LYS A 153 11.77 -10.00 7.87
CA LYS A 153 12.57 -9.84 9.08
C LYS A 153 12.21 -8.58 9.86
N ALA A 154 11.90 -7.49 9.16
CA ALA A 154 11.47 -6.24 9.79
C ALA A 154 10.07 -6.40 10.41
N ALA A 155 9.11 -6.97 9.69
CA ALA A 155 7.77 -7.27 10.17
C ALA A 155 7.77 -8.21 11.40
N GLY A 156 8.64 -9.22 11.39
CA GLY A 156 8.81 -10.13 12.54
C GLY A 156 9.23 -9.44 13.83
N LYS A 157 9.95 -8.32 13.78
CA LYS A 157 10.28 -7.50 14.97
C LYS A 157 9.06 -6.79 15.57
N LEU A 158 8.03 -6.55 14.74
CA LEU A 158 6.74 -5.98 15.16
C LEU A 158 5.70 -7.07 15.50
N GLY A 159 6.11 -8.36 15.49
CA GLY A 159 5.23 -9.49 15.78
C GLY A 159 4.34 -9.90 14.60
N TRP A 160 4.63 -9.47 13.38
CA TRP A 160 3.86 -9.79 12.19
C TRP A 160 4.51 -10.90 11.36
N PHE A 161 3.69 -11.78 10.84
CA PHE A 161 4.13 -12.91 10.03
C PHE A 161 3.33 -13.00 8.74
N PRO A 162 3.95 -13.39 7.61
CA PRO A 162 3.23 -13.55 6.35
C PRO A 162 2.22 -14.70 6.47
N VAL A 163 1.01 -14.45 6.03
CA VAL A 163 -0.07 -15.44 5.98
C VAL A 163 -0.15 -16.07 4.58
N LYS A 164 0.17 -15.27 3.55
CA LYS A 164 0.09 -15.68 2.14
C LYS A 164 1.11 -14.92 1.31
N GLU A 165 1.71 -15.59 0.36
CA GLU A 165 2.66 -15.01 -0.60
C GLU A 165 2.27 -15.42 -2.03
N LEU A 166 2.59 -14.56 -3.01
CA LEU A 166 2.40 -14.79 -4.43
C LEU A 166 3.75 -14.90 -5.12
#